data_5620c2726acba401d176b8e800a4f4d6
#
_entry.id   5620c2726acba401d176b8e800a4f4d6
#
_cell.length_a   1.000
_cell.length_b   1.000
_cell.length_c   1.000
_cell.angle_alpha   90.00
_cell.angle_beta   90.00
_cell.angle_gamma   90.00
#
_symmetry.space_group_name_H-M   'P 1'
#
loop_
_entity.id
_entity.type
_entity.pdbx_description
1 polymer ?
#
loop_
_entity_poly.entity_id
_entity_poly.type
_entity_poly.pdbx_seq_one_letter_code
_entity_poly.pdbx_strand_id
1 'polypeptide(L)'
;MKTKITLLFLSLLFTLHVSAQQAVYHKAHHDLAPFTGTWIATKDDMKYEITFKKGINKVKLNEIDHTLEVVYASVKWYKNESLIREKKIDGSNSILNGFVAEEDPLFLSMIYTDKEKGYNGSGTFTIDNAKNPQKAKWTHHPTNIGKNRGKTDFPYILEFIKIK
;
A
#
# COMPACT_ATOMS: atom_id res chain seq x y z
N MET A 1 -6.73 41.49 46.89
CA MET A 1 -5.88 40.34 46.41
C MET A 1 -6.68 39.13 45.93
N LYS A 2 -7.86 38.82 46.44
CA LYS A 2 -8.66 37.65 46.06
C LYS A 2 -9.15 37.65 44.58
N THR A 3 -9.49 38.81 44.02
CA THR A 3 -10.04 38.96 42.66
C THR A 3 -8.99 38.72 41.56
N LYS A 4 -7.70 38.97 41.80
CA LYS A 4 -6.63 38.76 40.81
C LYS A 4 -6.27 37.28 40.63
N ILE A 5 -6.42 36.47 41.68
CA ILE A 5 -6.14 35.02 41.63
C ILE A 5 -7.23 34.29 40.85
N THR A 6 -8.49 34.71 40.97
CA THR A 6 -9.61 34.11 40.25
C THR A 6 -9.53 34.35 38.75
N LEU A 7 -9.04 35.53 38.31
CA LEU A 7 -8.85 35.81 36.88
C LEU A 7 -7.71 34.99 36.27
N LEU A 8 -6.64 34.74 37.05
CA LEU A 8 -5.51 33.94 36.61
C LEU A 8 -5.91 32.46 36.41
N PHE A 9 -6.76 31.92 37.30
CA PHE A 9 -7.28 30.55 37.19
C PHE A 9 -8.25 30.39 36.00
N LEU A 10 -9.06 31.42 35.73
CA LEU A 10 -9.96 31.38 34.56
C LEU A 10 -9.22 31.46 33.24
N SER A 11 -8.12 32.21 33.16
CA SER A 11 -7.27 32.27 31.96
C SER A 11 -6.50 30.94 31.71
N LEU A 12 -6.10 30.25 32.79
CA LEU A 12 -5.42 28.96 32.70
C LEU A 12 -6.35 27.83 32.20
N LEU A 13 -7.65 27.91 32.52
CA LEU A 13 -8.64 26.95 32.05
C LEU A 13 -8.97 27.12 30.56
N PHE A 14 -8.80 28.31 29.98
CA PHE A 14 -9.03 28.57 28.56
C PHE A 14 -7.86 28.12 27.67
N THR A 15 -6.66 27.94 28.21
CA THR A 15 -5.49 27.49 27.42
C THR A 15 -5.40 25.95 27.27
N LEU A 16 -6.25 25.20 27.97
CA LEU A 16 -6.28 23.73 27.90
C LEU A 16 -7.22 23.15 26.81
N HIS A 17 -7.72 24.00 25.91
CA HIS A 17 -8.31 23.46 24.66
C HIS A 17 -7.20 22.98 23.76
N VAL A 18 -6.51 21.92 24.19
CA VAL A 18 -5.72 21.08 23.25
C VAL A 18 -6.74 20.50 22.30
N SER A 19 -6.78 21.03 21.09
CA SER A 19 -7.48 20.38 19.98
C SER A 19 -6.84 19.02 19.82
N ALA A 20 -7.42 18.00 20.42
CA ALA A 20 -7.07 16.63 20.12
C ALA A 20 -7.34 16.46 18.63
N GLN A 21 -6.29 16.47 17.82
CA GLN A 21 -6.40 16.15 16.40
C GLN A 21 -7.05 14.77 16.31
N GLN A 22 -8.26 14.72 15.81
CA GLN A 22 -9.03 13.50 15.73
C GLN A 22 -8.41 12.64 14.62
N ALA A 23 -7.63 11.62 15.01
CA ALA A 23 -7.12 10.65 14.06
C ALA A 23 -8.27 9.78 13.54
N VAL A 24 -8.40 9.65 12.23
CA VAL A 24 -9.44 8.85 11.58
C VAL A 24 -8.83 7.50 11.17
N TYR A 25 -9.42 6.43 11.68
CA TYR A 25 -9.01 5.07 11.31
C TYR A 25 -9.96 4.49 10.26
N HIS A 26 -9.40 4.07 9.13
CA HIS A 26 -10.10 3.43 8.04
C HIS A 26 -9.73 1.95 8.01
N LYS A 27 -10.64 1.13 8.50
CA LYS A 27 -10.54 -0.32 8.37
C LYS A 27 -10.75 -0.71 6.91
N ALA A 28 -10.07 -1.76 6.45
CA ALA A 28 -10.35 -2.34 5.15
C ALA A 28 -11.79 -2.87 5.11
N HIS A 29 -12.51 -2.60 4.02
CA HIS A 29 -13.90 -3.06 3.84
C HIS A 29 -14.01 -4.59 3.83
N HIS A 30 -12.99 -5.26 3.30
CA HIS A 30 -12.88 -6.71 3.25
C HIS A 30 -11.57 -7.20 3.89
N ASP A 31 -11.51 -8.48 4.24
CA ASP A 31 -10.30 -9.07 4.80
C ASP A 31 -9.15 -9.06 3.79
N LEU A 32 -8.01 -8.54 4.23
CA LEU A 32 -6.77 -8.52 3.45
C LEU A 32 -6.00 -9.85 3.48
N ALA A 33 -6.38 -10.81 4.35
CA ALA A 33 -5.67 -12.07 4.50
C ALA A 33 -5.58 -12.92 3.22
N PRO A 34 -6.61 -12.97 2.36
CA PRO A 34 -6.54 -13.73 1.10
C PRO A 34 -5.37 -13.33 0.21
N PHE A 35 -5.00 -12.05 0.21
CA PHE A 35 -3.90 -11.53 -0.62
C PHE A 35 -2.53 -11.83 -0.02
N THR A 36 -2.43 -11.99 1.30
CA THR A 36 -1.12 -12.18 1.97
C THR A 36 -0.44 -13.48 1.58
N GLY A 37 0.88 -13.50 1.74
CA GLY A 37 1.72 -14.64 1.37
C GLY A 37 2.51 -14.38 0.09
N THR A 38 3.09 -15.43 -0.45
CA THR A 38 4.01 -15.36 -1.60
C THR A 38 3.34 -15.86 -2.88
N TRP A 39 3.50 -15.08 -3.91
CA TRP A 39 2.95 -15.29 -5.25
C TRP A 39 4.06 -15.27 -6.27
N ILE A 40 4.04 -16.20 -7.23
CA ILE A 40 5.03 -16.31 -8.30
C ILE A 40 4.34 -16.21 -9.66
N ALA A 41 4.95 -15.42 -10.54
CA ALA A 41 4.63 -15.40 -11.98
C ALA A 41 5.90 -15.60 -12.79
N THR A 42 5.77 -16.24 -13.93
CA THR A 42 6.85 -16.39 -14.91
C THR A 42 6.38 -15.86 -16.26
N LYS A 43 7.22 -15.09 -16.90
CA LYS A 43 7.00 -14.61 -18.27
C LYS A 43 8.34 -14.55 -18.98
N ASP A 44 8.44 -15.25 -20.10
CA ASP A 44 9.67 -15.41 -20.85
C ASP A 44 10.80 -16.01 -19.96
N ASP A 45 11.96 -15.38 -19.91
CA ASP A 45 13.09 -15.74 -19.05
C ASP A 45 13.07 -15.09 -17.64
N MET A 46 11.97 -14.39 -17.35
CA MET A 46 11.80 -13.66 -16.09
C MET A 46 10.83 -14.37 -15.14
N LYS A 47 11.23 -14.45 -13.87
CA LYS A 47 10.36 -14.84 -12.77
C LYS A 47 10.19 -13.67 -11.81
N TYR A 48 8.97 -13.47 -11.36
CA TYR A 48 8.53 -12.42 -10.42
C TYR A 48 8.02 -13.08 -9.16
N GLU A 49 8.59 -12.74 -8.02
CA GLU A 49 8.11 -13.19 -6.71
C GLU A 49 7.61 -11.97 -5.94
N ILE A 50 6.34 -11.99 -5.55
CA ILE A 50 5.73 -10.94 -4.73
C ILE A 50 5.32 -11.56 -3.41
N THR A 51 5.72 -10.96 -2.29
CA THR A 51 5.25 -11.36 -0.96
C THR A 51 4.49 -10.21 -0.32
N PHE A 52 3.18 -10.39 -0.14
CA PHE A 52 2.30 -9.43 0.51
C PHE A 52 2.22 -9.66 2.01
N LYS A 53 2.22 -8.55 2.77
CA LYS A 53 1.97 -8.51 4.22
C LYS A 53 0.98 -7.39 4.54
N LYS A 54 0.10 -7.66 5.51
CA LYS A 54 -0.78 -6.61 6.07
C LYS A 54 0.06 -5.51 6.71
N GLY A 55 -0.40 -4.29 6.62
CA GLY A 55 0.25 -3.14 7.20
C GLY A 55 -0.72 -1.97 7.40
N ILE A 56 -0.16 -0.90 7.90
CA ILE A 56 -0.88 0.35 8.18
C ILE A 56 -0.19 1.46 7.40
N ASN A 57 -0.98 2.19 6.63
CA ASN A 57 -0.56 3.43 5.99
C ASN A 57 -1.12 4.63 6.75
N LYS A 58 -0.26 5.61 7.05
CA LYS A 58 -0.65 6.86 7.68
C LYS A 58 -0.50 7.99 6.67
N VAL A 59 -1.56 8.73 6.45
CA VAL A 59 -1.58 9.88 5.55
C VAL A 59 -2.21 11.06 6.24
N LYS A 60 -1.73 12.25 5.97
CA LYS A 60 -2.31 13.49 6.49
C LYS A 60 -3.12 14.16 5.38
N LEU A 61 -4.41 14.33 5.60
CA LEU A 61 -5.32 14.98 4.67
C LEU A 61 -6.05 16.10 5.43
N ASN A 62 -5.98 17.33 4.89
CA ASN A 62 -6.62 18.50 5.48
C ASN A 62 -6.32 18.64 7.00
N GLU A 63 -5.03 18.49 7.36
CA GLU A 63 -4.54 18.55 8.74
C GLU A 63 -5.02 17.41 9.66
N ILE A 64 -5.81 16.47 9.18
CA ILE A 64 -6.30 15.30 9.91
C ILE A 64 -5.41 14.09 9.58
N ASP A 65 -5.00 13.36 10.62
CA ASP A 65 -4.26 12.12 10.47
C ASP A 65 -5.22 10.97 10.14
N HIS A 66 -5.04 10.36 8.96
CA HIS A 66 -5.78 9.19 8.53
C HIS A 66 -4.90 7.95 8.61
N THR A 67 -5.44 6.88 9.16
CA THR A 67 -4.79 5.58 9.26
C THR A 67 -5.60 4.57 8.46
N LEU A 68 -4.95 3.91 7.49
CA LEU A 68 -5.59 2.97 6.57
C LEU A 68 -4.97 1.58 6.70
N GLU A 69 -5.81 0.54 6.74
CA GLU A 69 -5.34 -0.84 6.58
C GLU A 69 -5.02 -1.10 5.10
N VAL A 70 -3.82 -1.62 4.85
CA VAL A 70 -3.29 -1.87 3.51
C VAL A 70 -2.51 -3.17 3.47
N VAL A 71 -2.10 -3.59 2.27
CA VAL A 71 -1.02 -4.55 2.08
C VAL A 71 0.20 -3.86 1.51
N TYR A 72 1.37 -4.27 1.97
CA TYR A 72 2.66 -3.92 1.39
C TYR A 72 3.29 -5.14 0.76
N ALA A 73 4.06 -4.95 -0.31
CA ALA A 73 4.77 -6.06 -0.93
C ALA A 73 6.28 -5.85 -0.98
N SER A 74 7.00 -6.95 -0.73
CA SER A 74 8.35 -7.14 -1.24
C SER A 74 8.28 -7.77 -2.62
N VAL A 75 9.24 -7.44 -3.46
CA VAL A 75 9.31 -7.97 -4.82
C VAL A 75 10.73 -8.42 -5.13
N LYS A 76 10.84 -9.59 -5.77
CA LYS A 76 12.09 -10.10 -6.31
C LYS A 76 11.92 -10.40 -7.79
N TRP A 77 12.92 -10.06 -8.56
CA TRP A 77 13.03 -10.31 -9.99
C TRP A 77 14.16 -11.30 -10.23
N TYR A 78 13.88 -12.35 -10.97
CA TYR A 78 14.87 -13.33 -11.36
C TYR A 78 14.95 -13.37 -12.89
N LYS A 79 16.14 -13.55 -13.41
CA LYS A 79 16.39 -13.84 -14.81
C LYS A 79 17.17 -15.14 -14.91
N ASN A 80 16.66 -16.12 -15.68
CA ASN A 80 17.27 -17.45 -15.75
C ASN A 80 17.57 -18.02 -14.35
N GLU A 81 16.57 -17.96 -13.42
CA GLU A 81 16.65 -18.38 -12.01
C GLU A 81 17.64 -17.58 -11.12
N SER A 82 18.40 -16.65 -11.67
CA SER A 82 19.31 -15.80 -10.91
C SER A 82 18.60 -14.56 -10.41
N LEU A 83 18.69 -14.26 -9.10
CA LEU A 83 18.14 -13.04 -8.52
C LEU A 83 18.88 -11.82 -9.09
N ILE A 84 18.18 -10.94 -9.78
CA ILE A 84 18.75 -9.73 -10.40
C ILE A 84 18.35 -8.45 -9.66
N ARG A 85 17.24 -8.47 -8.91
CA ARG A 85 16.76 -7.32 -8.15
C ARG A 85 15.86 -7.75 -7.00
N GLU A 86 15.94 -7.05 -5.88
CA GLU A 86 15.03 -7.20 -4.75
C GLU A 86 14.61 -5.83 -4.22
N LYS A 87 13.33 -5.69 -3.87
CA LYS A 87 12.78 -4.57 -3.11
C LYS A 87 12.03 -5.12 -1.90
N LYS A 88 12.50 -4.78 -0.72
CA LYS A 88 11.89 -5.19 0.55
C LYS A 88 10.73 -4.27 0.91
N ILE A 89 9.88 -4.74 1.83
CA ILE A 89 8.85 -3.91 2.42
C ILE A 89 9.52 -2.79 3.24
N ASP A 90 9.08 -1.57 2.99
CA ASP A 90 9.53 -0.35 3.68
C ASP A 90 8.33 0.56 3.98
N GLY A 91 7.32 0.01 4.67
CA GLY A 91 6.08 0.71 4.99
C GLY A 91 5.46 1.38 3.76
N SER A 92 5.10 2.65 3.88
CA SER A 92 4.54 3.45 2.77
C SER A 92 5.50 3.69 1.61
N ASN A 93 6.81 3.42 1.77
CA ASN A 93 7.80 3.49 0.69
C ASN A 93 7.97 2.17 -0.06
N SER A 94 7.24 1.12 0.30
CA SER A 94 7.26 -0.15 -0.42
C SER A 94 6.93 0.08 -1.89
N ILE A 95 7.60 -0.68 -2.76
CA ILE A 95 7.44 -0.53 -4.22
C ILE A 95 6.00 -0.83 -4.67
N LEU A 96 5.32 -1.71 -3.95
CA LEU A 96 3.91 -2.02 -4.13
C LEU A 96 3.18 -1.87 -2.79
N ASN A 97 2.09 -1.15 -2.82
CA ASN A 97 1.13 -1.09 -1.73
C ASN A 97 -0.29 -1.09 -2.30
N GLY A 98 -1.24 -1.61 -1.54
CA GLY A 98 -2.59 -1.76 -2.03
C GLY A 98 -3.64 -1.89 -0.94
N PHE A 99 -4.89 -1.71 -1.37
CA PHE A 99 -6.08 -1.80 -0.54
C PHE A 99 -7.19 -2.54 -1.30
N VAL A 100 -8.02 -3.27 -0.57
CA VAL A 100 -9.17 -3.97 -1.16
C VAL A 100 -10.22 -2.95 -1.53
N ALA A 101 -10.76 -3.05 -2.76
CA ALA A 101 -11.86 -2.21 -3.19
C ALA A 101 -13.12 -2.47 -2.36
N GLU A 102 -13.92 -1.44 -2.12
CA GLU A 102 -15.12 -1.53 -1.30
C GLU A 102 -16.14 -2.53 -1.87
N GLU A 103 -16.24 -2.60 -3.18
CA GLU A 103 -17.26 -3.35 -3.89
C GLU A 103 -16.87 -4.81 -4.20
N ASP A 104 -15.58 -5.14 -4.20
CA ASP A 104 -15.11 -6.47 -4.64
C ASP A 104 -14.00 -7.03 -3.72
N PRO A 105 -14.31 -8.07 -2.92
CA PRO A 105 -13.35 -8.71 -2.03
C PRO A 105 -12.21 -9.46 -2.75
N LEU A 106 -12.33 -9.68 -4.05
CA LEU A 106 -11.30 -10.34 -4.86
C LEU A 106 -10.32 -9.35 -5.50
N PHE A 107 -10.59 -8.05 -5.40
CA PHE A 107 -9.89 -7.01 -6.11
C PHE A 107 -9.06 -6.14 -5.16
N LEU A 108 -7.75 -6.14 -5.37
CA LEU A 108 -6.81 -5.27 -4.68
C LEU A 108 -6.36 -4.15 -5.62
N SER A 109 -6.72 -2.92 -5.30
CA SER A 109 -6.18 -1.75 -5.97
C SER A 109 -4.75 -1.50 -5.51
N MET A 110 -3.82 -1.33 -6.44
CA MET A 110 -2.39 -1.24 -6.18
C MET A 110 -1.79 0.08 -6.65
N ILE A 111 -0.86 0.59 -5.86
CA ILE A 111 0.05 1.65 -6.26
C ILE A 111 1.43 1.02 -6.45
N TYR A 112 2.04 1.24 -7.62
CA TYR A 112 3.39 0.83 -7.94
C TYR A 112 4.28 2.06 -8.08
N THR A 113 5.27 2.19 -7.18
CA THR A 113 6.21 3.31 -7.19
C THR A 113 7.63 2.80 -7.14
N ASP A 114 8.38 3.00 -8.22
CA ASP A 114 9.80 2.69 -8.31
C ASP A 114 10.61 3.99 -8.35
N LYS A 115 11.02 4.46 -7.19
CA LYS A 115 11.77 5.72 -7.05
C LYS A 115 13.13 5.68 -7.77
N GLU A 116 13.79 4.52 -7.83
CA GLU A 116 15.09 4.37 -8.51
C GLU A 116 14.96 4.53 -10.01
N LYS A 117 13.82 4.13 -10.56
CA LYS A 117 13.53 4.26 -11.99
C LYS A 117 12.70 5.48 -12.35
N GLY A 118 12.35 6.30 -11.36
CA GLY A 118 11.46 7.44 -11.57
C GLY A 118 10.09 7.03 -12.10
N TYR A 119 9.63 5.83 -11.74
CA TYR A 119 8.38 5.26 -12.25
C TYR A 119 7.27 5.31 -11.20
N ASN A 120 6.08 5.71 -11.63
CA ASN A 120 4.87 5.65 -10.83
C ASN A 120 3.71 5.13 -11.70
N GLY A 121 2.86 4.30 -11.12
CA GLY A 121 1.72 3.71 -11.79
C GLY A 121 0.71 3.13 -10.81
N SER A 122 -0.46 2.81 -11.34
CA SER A 122 -1.46 2.04 -10.64
C SER A 122 -1.58 0.64 -11.23
N GLY A 123 -2.18 -0.26 -10.50
CA GLY A 123 -2.44 -1.60 -10.98
C GLY A 123 -3.54 -2.26 -10.18
N THR A 124 -3.85 -3.46 -10.57
CA THR A 124 -4.82 -4.31 -9.88
C THR A 124 -4.23 -5.68 -9.65
N PHE A 125 -4.56 -6.28 -8.52
CA PHE A 125 -4.22 -7.66 -8.23
C PHE A 125 -5.51 -8.38 -7.85
N THR A 126 -6.03 -9.19 -8.78
CA THR A 126 -7.34 -9.87 -8.64
C THR A 126 -7.10 -11.35 -8.39
N ILE A 127 -7.59 -11.86 -7.25
CA ILE A 127 -7.49 -13.28 -6.88
C ILE A 127 -8.71 -14.05 -7.39
N ASP A 128 -8.53 -15.35 -7.61
CA ASP A 128 -9.58 -16.25 -8.10
C ASP A 128 -10.62 -16.64 -7.04
N ASN A 129 -10.24 -16.60 -5.74
CA ASN A 129 -11.09 -17.03 -4.65
C ASN A 129 -10.68 -16.38 -3.32
N ALA A 130 -11.63 -15.77 -2.60
CA ALA A 130 -11.34 -15.11 -1.32
C ALA A 130 -11.08 -16.09 -0.16
N LYS A 131 -11.60 -17.31 -0.19
CA LYS A 131 -11.44 -18.29 0.89
C LYS A 131 -10.14 -19.08 0.77
N ASN A 132 -9.79 -19.47 -0.45
CA ASN A 132 -8.60 -20.27 -0.72
C ASN A 132 -7.97 -19.85 -2.07
N PRO A 133 -7.36 -18.67 -2.14
CA PRO A 133 -6.80 -18.14 -3.39
C PRO A 133 -5.61 -18.98 -3.84
N GLN A 134 -5.63 -19.43 -5.09
CA GLN A 134 -4.56 -20.19 -5.74
C GLN A 134 -3.95 -19.42 -6.90
N LYS A 135 -4.72 -18.59 -7.56
CA LYS A 135 -4.32 -17.82 -8.73
C LYS A 135 -4.64 -16.35 -8.57
N ALA A 136 -3.85 -15.52 -9.20
CA ALA A 136 -4.13 -14.08 -9.27
C ALA A 136 -3.70 -13.52 -10.62
N LYS A 137 -4.37 -12.45 -11.02
CA LYS A 137 -4.02 -11.65 -12.20
C LYS A 137 -3.56 -10.27 -11.76
N TRP A 138 -2.37 -9.89 -12.17
CA TRP A 138 -1.87 -8.53 -12.12
C TRP A 138 -2.18 -7.81 -13.42
N THR A 139 -2.71 -6.61 -13.33
CA THR A 139 -2.83 -5.69 -14.46
C THR A 139 -2.26 -4.34 -14.04
N HIS A 140 -1.41 -3.76 -14.87
CA HIS A 140 -0.68 -2.54 -14.56
C HIS A 140 -1.05 -1.43 -15.55
N HIS A 141 -1.30 -0.24 -15.02
CA HIS A 141 -1.63 0.95 -15.77
C HIS A 141 -0.62 2.07 -15.46
N PRO A 142 0.25 2.44 -16.40
CA PRO A 142 1.17 3.54 -16.17
C PRO A 142 0.41 4.86 -16.04
N THR A 143 0.67 5.60 -14.97
CA THR A 143 0.06 6.92 -14.73
C THR A 143 0.96 8.08 -15.11
N ASN A 144 2.23 7.81 -15.42
CA ASN A 144 3.15 8.87 -15.81
C ASN A 144 2.79 9.47 -17.16
N ILE A 145 2.32 10.71 -17.13
CA ILE A 145 2.04 11.53 -18.31
C ILE A 145 3.23 12.49 -18.45
N GLY A 146 4.08 12.34 -19.48
CA GLY A 146 5.18 13.26 -19.72
C GLY A 146 6.41 12.66 -20.42
N LYS A 147 7.39 13.53 -20.74
CA LYS A 147 8.60 13.18 -21.51
C LYS A 147 9.60 12.27 -20.76
N ASN A 148 9.58 12.26 -19.43
CA ASN A 148 10.51 11.49 -18.59
C ASN A 148 9.79 10.31 -17.92
N ARG A 149 9.28 9.38 -18.72
CA ARG A 149 8.71 8.14 -18.22
C ARG A 149 9.85 7.20 -17.82
N GLY A 150 9.97 6.93 -16.52
CA GLY A 150 10.75 5.79 -16.06
C GLY A 150 10.24 4.49 -16.72
N LYS A 151 11.14 3.52 -16.91
CA LYS A 151 10.74 2.19 -17.43
C LYS A 151 10.37 1.29 -16.24
N THR A 152 9.24 0.61 -16.37
CA THR A 152 8.86 -0.43 -15.39
C THR A 152 9.54 -1.76 -15.73
N ASP A 153 9.93 -2.51 -14.69
CA ASP A 153 10.35 -3.91 -14.83
C ASP A 153 9.17 -4.88 -14.71
N PHE A 154 7.98 -4.36 -14.40
CA PHE A 154 6.77 -5.16 -14.35
C PHE A 154 6.06 -5.16 -15.69
N PRO A 155 5.76 -6.34 -16.25
CA PRO A 155 4.86 -6.46 -17.39
C PRO A 155 3.47 -5.89 -17.07
N TYR A 156 2.76 -5.43 -18.10
CA TYR A 156 1.41 -4.89 -17.93
C TYR A 156 0.42 -5.95 -17.44
N ILE A 157 0.64 -7.21 -17.78
CA ILE A 157 -0.20 -8.33 -17.36
C ILE A 157 0.71 -9.47 -16.94
N LEU A 158 0.43 -10.03 -15.75
CA LEU A 158 1.04 -11.26 -15.23
C LEU A 158 -0.01 -12.12 -14.55
N GLU A 159 0.13 -13.42 -14.69
CA GLU A 159 -0.64 -14.41 -13.96
C GLU A 159 0.22 -15.02 -12.87
N PHE A 160 -0.27 -14.99 -11.65
CA PHE A 160 0.42 -15.45 -10.46
C PHE A 160 -0.20 -16.74 -9.93
N ILE A 161 0.66 -17.56 -9.33
CA ILE A 161 0.26 -18.73 -8.54
C ILE A 161 0.72 -18.48 -7.10
N LYS A 162 -0.16 -18.77 -6.15
CA LYS A 162 0.15 -18.69 -4.72
C LYS A 162 0.97 -19.90 -4.29
N ILE A 163 2.07 -19.67 -3.56
CA ILE A 163 2.93 -20.74 -3.05
C ILE A 163 2.96 -20.81 -1.51
N LYS A 164 2.61 -19.73 -0.84
CA LYS A 164 2.51 -19.65 0.65
C LYS A 164 1.54 -18.56 1.05
#